data_4bbd8bf5830b132c5a0f5075125ed885
#
_entry.id   4bbd8bf5830b132c5a0f5075125ed885
#
_cell.length_a   1.000
_cell.length_b   1.000
_cell.length_c   1.000
_cell.angle_alpha   90.00
_cell.angle_beta   90.00
_cell.angle_gamma   90.00
#
_symmetry.space_group_name_H-M   'P 1'
#
loop_
_entity.id
_entity.type
_entity.pdbx_description
1 polymer ?
#
loop_
_entity_poly.entity_id
_entity_poly.type
_entity_poly.pdbx_seq_one_letter_code
_entity_poly.pdbx_strand_id
1 'polypeptide(L)'
;GFGGFGSSSSRSRAVQRGSDLRVRVKLTLKEIATGVEKKIKVKKYVPCSYCHGSGAADSQAISTCSTCHGSGFVTRVASTFLGQMQTQSTCPTCGGTGETITRKCAHCNGEGVTRAEEVITLNIPAGVGEGMQLSMSGKGNAARRGGINGDLLVVIEEERHPELIRDENDLVYNLLLTIPQAALGDSVEVPTVDGRVKVKIEPGTQPGKVLRLRNKG
;
A
#
# COMPACT_ATOMS: atom_id res chain seq x y z
N GLY A 1 16.79 -17.80 46.69
CA GLY A 1 16.20 -16.55 46.32
C GLY A 1 15.61 -16.62 44.92
N PHE A 2 14.31 -16.89 44.78
CA PHE A 2 13.61 -16.79 43.50
C PHE A 2 13.13 -15.36 43.33
N GLY A 3 13.80 -14.58 42.49
CA GLY A 3 13.39 -13.25 42.10
C GLY A 3 12.27 -13.34 41.04
N GLY A 4 11.05 -12.96 41.42
CA GLY A 4 9.92 -12.84 40.53
C GLY A 4 10.11 -11.67 39.58
N PHE A 5 10.26 -11.90 38.29
CA PHE A 5 10.14 -10.90 37.24
C PHE A 5 8.66 -10.59 37.03
N GLY A 6 8.15 -9.61 37.78
CA GLY A 6 6.87 -8.99 37.48
C GLY A 6 7.04 -8.06 36.28
N SER A 7 6.84 -8.57 35.07
CA SER A 7 6.71 -7.74 33.88
C SER A 7 5.33 -7.06 33.90
N SER A 8 5.27 -5.85 34.46
CA SER A 8 4.12 -4.97 34.32
C SER A 8 4.08 -4.46 32.88
N SER A 9 3.47 -5.23 31.98
CA SER A 9 3.11 -4.70 30.67
C SER A 9 2.02 -3.65 30.89
N SER A 10 2.40 -2.38 30.89
CA SER A 10 1.48 -1.27 30.77
C SER A 10 0.75 -1.40 29.45
N ARG A 11 -0.46 -1.99 29.47
CA ARG A 11 -1.32 -2.03 28.30
C ARG A 11 -1.73 -0.60 27.99
N SER A 12 -1.12 -0.06 26.94
CA SER A 12 -1.51 1.23 26.37
C SER A 12 -2.95 1.17 25.88
N ARG A 13 -3.67 2.30 25.98
CA ARG A 13 -5.01 2.48 25.39
C ARG A 13 -5.04 1.90 23.98
N ALA A 14 -6.12 1.22 23.62
CA ALA A 14 -6.28 0.65 22.29
C ALA A 14 -6.33 1.79 21.26
N VAL A 15 -5.23 1.98 20.55
CA VAL A 15 -5.14 2.94 19.44
C VAL A 15 -5.83 2.33 18.25
N GLN A 16 -6.89 2.96 17.76
CA GLN A 16 -7.58 2.52 16.55
C GLN A 16 -6.66 2.75 15.35
N ARG A 17 -6.59 1.76 14.47
CA ARG A 17 -5.86 1.85 13.20
C ARG A 17 -6.83 1.91 12.03
N GLY A 18 -6.56 2.78 11.08
CA GLY A 18 -7.26 2.82 9.81
C GLY A 18 -6.95 1.59 8.96
N SER A 19 -7.83 1.25 8.05
CA SER A 19 -7.61 0.14 7.13
C SER A 19 -6.58 0.51 6.05
N ASP A 20 -5.84 -0.50 5.62
CA ASP A 20 -4.93 -0.33 4.48
C ASP A 20 -5.72 -0.17 3.18
N LEU A 21 -5.13 0.58 2.26
CA LEU A 21 -5.70 0.83 0.94
C LEU A 21 -4.82 0.15 -0.11
N ARG A 22 -5.42 -0.64 -1.01
CA ARG A 22 -4.73 -1.27 -2.13
C ARG A 22 -5.09 -0.58 -3.43
N VAL A 23 -4.07 -0.22 -4.21
CA VAL A 23 -4.21 0.33 -5.55
C VAL A 23 -3.32 -0.41 -6.51
N ARG A 24 -3.77 -0.55 -7.76
CA ARG A 24 -2.98 -1.14 -8.85
C ARG A 24 -2.50 -0.04 -9.75
N VAL A 25 -1.24 -0.09 -10.12
CA VAL A 25 -0.62 0.89 -11.01
C VAL A 25 0.00 0.16 -12.18
N LYS A 26 -0.45 0.50 -13.38
CA LYS A 26 0.09 -0.05 -14.61
C LYS A 26 1.32 0.75 -15.03
N LEU A 27 2.37 0.03 -15.38
CA LEU A 27 3.64 0.58 -15.83
C LEU A 27 4.00 0.01 -17.19
N THR A 28 4.48 0.86 -18.07
CA THR A 28 5.08 0.46 -19.34
C THR A 28 6.49 -0.10 -19.10
N LEU A 29 7.01 -0.90 -20.04
CA LEU A 29 8.38 -1.42 -19.97
C LEU A 29 9.41 -0.30 -19.82
N LYS A 30 9.20 0.85 -20.48
CA LYS A 30 10.06 2.01 -20.38
C LYS A 30 10.06 2.61 -18.96
N GLU A 31 8.89 2.76 -18.35
CA GLU A 31 8.76 3.25 -16.98
C GLU A 31 9.42 2.31 -15.98
N ILE A 32 9.29 1.00 -16.21
CA ILE A 32 9.95 -0.02 -15.38
C ILE A 32 11.45 0.05 -15.51
N ALA A 33 11.99 0.24 -16.73
CA ALA A 33 13.43 0.30 -16.98
C ALA A 33 14.09 1.53 -16.36
N THR A 34 13.42 2.68 -16.39
CA THR A 34 13.98 3.96 -15.93
C THR A 34 13.56 4.35 -14.52
N GLY A 35 12.51 3.74 -13.99
CA GLY A 35 11.78 4.26 -12.85
C GLY A 35 10.90 5.45 -13.24
N VAL A 36 9.89 5.73 -12.45
CA VAL A 36 8.93 6.81 -12.74
C VAL A 36 8.32 7.38 -11.47
N GLU A 37 8.03 8.67 -11.52
CA GLU A 37 7.17 9.33 -10.54
C GLU A 37 5.76 9.43 -11.12
N LYS A 38 4.78 8.79 -10.46
CA LYS A 38 3.36 8.83 -10.85
C LYS A 38 2.52 9.49 -9.76
N LYS A 39 1.57 10.31 -10.18
CA LYS A 39 0.54 10.89 -9.30
C LYS A 39 -0.74 10.10 -9.49
N ILE A 40 -1.26 9.55 -8.41
CA ILE A 40 -2.53 8.82 -8.41
C ILE A 40 -3.55 9.53 -7.54
N LYS A 41 -4.82 9.50 -7.98
CA LYS A 41 -5.96 9.94 -7.18
C LYS A 41 -6.54 8.74 -6.46
N VAL A 42 -6.61 8.81 -5.15
CA VAL A 42 -7.22 7.76 -4.32
C VAL A 42 -8.39 8.31 -3.53
N LYS A 43 -9.49 7.56 -3.51
CA LYS A 43 -10.64 7.85 -2.63
C LYS A 43 -10.42 7.12 -1.33
N LYS A 44 -10.26 7.88 -0.25
CA LYS A 44 -9.99 7.31 1.06
C LYS A 44 -10.70 8.10 2.17
N TYR A 45 -10.69 7.52 3.35
CA TYR A 45 -11.07 8.25 4.55
C TYR A 45 -9.91 9.12 5.00
N VAL A 46 -10.21 10.40 5.23
CA VAL A 46 -9.29 11.40 5.78
C VAL A 46 -9.84 11.94 7.09
N PRO A 47 -9.02 12.50 7.98
CA PRO A 47 -9.52 13.17 9.17
C PRO A 47 -10.53 14.27 8.80
N CYS A 48 -11.62 14.33 9.50
CA CYS A 48 -12.63 15.35 9.28
C CYS A 48 -12.03 16.74 9.52
N SER A 49 -12.12 17.63 8.54
CA SER A 49 -11.54 18.97 8.61
C SER A 49 -12.19 19.88 9.68
N TYR A 50 -13.44 19.61 10.05
CA TYR A 50 -14.17 20.41 11.03
C TYR A 50 -13.82 20.06 12.47
N CYS A 51 -13.71 18.79 12.79
CA CYS A 51 -13.38 18.33 14.15
C CYS A 51 -11.94 17.83 14.28
N HIS A 52 -11.12 17.99 13.24
CA HIS A 52 -9.72 17.55 13.20
C HIS A 52 -9.52 16.09 13.63
N GLY A 53 -10.48 15.24 13.28
CA GLY A 53 -10.41 13.82 13.57
C GLY A 53 -11.03 13.38 14.91
N SER A 54 -11.43 14.30 15.78
CA SER A 54 -11.97 13.95 17.12
C SER A 54 -13.36 13.29 17.07
N GLY A 55 -14.16 13.63 16.07
CA GLY A 55 -15.56 13.23 15.99
C GLY A 55 -16.52 14.02 16.89
N ALA A 56 -16.00 14.91 17.72
CA ALA A 56 -16.77 15.77 18.61
C ALA A 56 -17.10 17.12 17.95
N ALA A 57 -18.22 17.72 18.33
CA ALA A 57 -18.63 19.03 17.80
C ALA A 57 -17.64 20.14 18.20
N ASP A 58 -17.13 20.05 19.42
CA ASP A 58 -16.11 20.94 19.98
C ASP A 58 -15.31 20.22 21.07
N SER A 59 -14.30 20.87 21.61
CA SER A 59 -13.44 20.29 22.67
C SER A 59 -14.20 20.02 23.97
N GLN A 60 -15.27 20.74 24.24
CA GLN A 60 -16.09 20.54 25.44
C GLN A 60 -17.07 19.37 25.29
N ALA A 61 -17.26 18.89 24.06
CA ALA A 61 -18.12 17.74 23.77
C ALA A 61 -17.42 16.38 24.01
N ILE A 62 -16.19 16.39 24.50
CA ILE A 62 -15.46 15.19 24.91
C ILE A 62 -15.46 15.14 26.43
N SER A 63 -15.90 14.03 27.00
CA SER A 63 -15.90 13.78 28.44
C SER A 63 -15.23 12.46 28.77
N THR A 64 -14.67 12.36 29.96
CA THR A 64 -14.11 11.11 30.46
C THR A 64 -15.21 10.06 30.54
N CYS A 65 -14.93 8.86 30.08
CA CYS A 65 -15.89 7.74 30.12
C CYS A 65 -16.24 7.41 31.56
N SER A 66 -17.51 7.50 31.93
CA SER A 66 -18.02 7.20 33.28
C SER A 66 -17.88 5.73 33.68
N THR A 67 -17.85 4.81 32.70
CA THR A 67 -17.76 3.36 32.93
C THR A 67 -16.35 2.90 33.31
N CYS A 68 -15.33 3.46 32.68
CA CYS A 68 -13.93 3.07 32.90
C CYS A 68 -13.09 4.19 33.52
N HIS A 69 -13.69 5.33 33.81
CA HIS A 69 -13.02 6.50 34.41
C HIS A 69 -11.72 6.90 33.69
N GLY A 70 -11.74 6.80 32.35
CA GLY A 70 -10.63 7.17 31.49
C GLY A 70 -9.60 6.07 31.21
N SER A 71 -9.70 4.91 31.88
CA SER A 71 -8.74 3.81 31.69
C SER A 71 -8.85 3.08 30.34
N GLY A 72 -10.01 3.13 29.69
CA GLY A 72 -10.31 2.38 28.46
C GLY A 72 -10.62 0.90 28.69
N PHE A 73 -10.47 0.39 29.92
CA PHE A 73 -10.67 -1.02 30.25
C PHE A 73 -11.59 -1.15 31.45
N VAL A 74 -12.31 -2.27 31.52
CA VAL A 74 -13.12 -2.67 32.68
C VAL A 74 -12.60 -4.01 33.18
N THR A 75 -12.46 -4.12 34.50
CA THR A 75 -12.08 -5.37 35.15
C THR A 75 -13.32 -6.14 35.52
N ARG A 76 -13.40 -7.38 35.08
CA ARG A 76 -14.47 -8.33 35.50
C ARG A 76 -13.83 -9.42 36.34
N VAL A 77 -14.46 -9.70 37.48
CA VAL A 77 -14.10 -10.81 38.34
C VAL A 77 -15.01 -11.97 37.99
N ALA A 78 -14.45 -13.04 37.48
CA ALA A 78 -15.16 -14.30 37.24
C ALA A 78 -14.78 -15.30 38.35
N SER A 79 -15.76 -15.85 39.02
CA SER A 79 -15.57 -16.93 39.99
C SER A 79 -15.51 -18.25 39.24
N THR A 80 -14.37 -18.94 39.34
CA THR A 80 -14.17 -20.28 38.75
C THR A 80 -13.94 -21.30 39.85
N PHE A 81 -13.97 -22.57 39.51
CA PHE A 81 -13.69 -23.67 40.47
C PHE A 81 -12.27 -23.65 41.03
N LEU A 82 -11.35 -22.91 40.39
CA LEU A 82 -9.96 -22.69 40.82
C LEU A 82 -9.78 -21.37 41.61
N GLY A 83 -10.85 -20.62 41.85
CA GLY A 83 -10.81 -19.36 42.57
C GLY A 83 -11.33 -18.16 41.70
N GLN A 84 -11.13 -16.97 42.22
CA GLN A 84 -11.51 -15.75 41.50
C GLN A 84 -10.43 -15.34 40.48
N MET A 85 -10.80 -15.25 39.21
CA MET A 85 -9.97 -14.71 38.16
C MET A 85 -10.43 -13.31 37.80
N GLN A 86 -9.47 -12.37 37.79
CA GLN A 86 -9.68 -11.01 37.26
C GLN A 86 -9.31 -10.97 35.78
N THR A 87 -10.28 -10.66 34.94
CA THR A 87 -10.07 -10.44 33.51
C THR A 87 -10.34 -8.99 33.17
N GLN A 88 -9.39 -8.37 32.45
CA GLN A 88 -9.57 -7.05 31.87
C GLN A 88 -10.12 -7.18 30.46
N SER A 89 -11.19 -6.45 30.17
CA SER A 89 -11.77 -6.34 28.83
C SER A 89 -11.84 -4.87 28.40
N THR A 90 -11.83 -4.63 27.08
CA THR A 90 -12.05 -3.30 26.54
C THR A 90 -13.38 -2.74 27.02
N CYS A 91 -13.39 -1.48 27.47
CA CYS A 91 -14.60 -0.84 27.94
C CYS A 91 -15.66 -0.78 26.82
N PRO A 92 -16.84 -1.37 27.00
CA PRO A 92 -17.85 -1.41 25.95
C PRO A 92 -18.44 -0.04 25.63
N THR A 93 -18.40 0.89 26.59
CA THR A 93 -18.98 2.24 26.45
C THR A 93 -18.12 3.13 25.56
N CYS A 94 -16.81 3.13 25.75
CA CYS A 94 -15.89 3.99 24.99
C CYS A 94 -15.08 3.23 23.93
N GLY A 95 -15.19 1.91 23.86
CA GLY A 95 -14.43 1.10 22.90
C GLY A 95 -12.91 1.14 23.12
N GLY A 96 -12.45 1.40 24.35
CA GLY A 96 -11.05 1.44 24.70
C GLY A 96 -10.41 2.82 24.67
N THR A 97 -11.12 3.86 24.23
CA THR A 97 -10.58 5.23 24.13
C THR A 97 -10.45 5.95 25.47
N GLY A 98 -11.24 5.54 26.47
CA GLY A 98 -11.32 6.21 27.77
C GLY A 98 -12.20 7.47 27.76
N GLU A 99 -12.69 7.90 26.61
CA GLU A 99 -13.47 9.12 26.42
C GLU A 99 -14.79 8.84 25.70
N THR A 100 -15.80 9.65 25.95
CA THR A 100 -17.10 9.61 25.29
C THR A 100 -17.45 10.95 24.68
N ILE A 101 -18.12 10.91 23.54
CA ILE A 101 -18.57 12.12 22.84
C ILE A 101 -20.00 12.42 23.26
N THR A 102 -20.21 13.57 23.88
CA THR A 102 -21.53 14.04 24.30
C THR A 102 -22.30 14.71 23.17
N ARG A 103 -21.60 15.46 22.29
CA ARG A 103 -22.16 16.08 21.08
C ARG A 103 -21.30 15.67 19.90
N LYS A 104 -21.91 14.99 18.95
CA LYS A 104 -21.24 14.51 17.73
C LYS A 104 -21.01 15.65 16.74
N CYS A 105 -19.88 15.64 16.05
CA CYS A 105 -19.63 16.50 14.91
C CYS A 105 -20.66 16.22 13.81
N ALA A 106 -21.39 17.23 13.36
CA ALA A 106 -22.42 17.09 12.35
C ALA A 106 -21.86 16.72 10.95
N HIS A 107 -20.60 17.08 10.67
CA HIS A 107 -19.98 16.82 9.37
C HIS A 107 -19.53 15.37 9.18
N CYS A 108 -19.13 14.68 10.25
CA CYS A 108 -18.68 13.29 10.20
C CYS A 108 -19.56 12.37 11.04
N ASN A 109 -20.67 12.83 11.61
CA ASN A 109 -21.57 12.07 12.47
C ASN A 109 -20.89 11.38 13.66
N GLY A 110 -19.82 11.99 14.17
CA GLY A 110 -19.05 11.47 15.31
C GLY A 110 -17.99 10.44 14.94
N GLU A 111 -17.77 10.16 13.67
CA GLU A 111 -16.75 9.19 13.24
C GLU A 111 -15.34 9.77 13.24
N GLY A 112 -15.19 11.08 13.12
CA GLY A 112 -13.91 11.77 13.04
C GLY A 112 -13.24 11.70 11.67
N VAL A 113 -13.86 10.98 10.72
CA VAL A 113 -13.32 10.81 9.35
C VAL A 113 -14.39 11.10 8.30
N THR A 114 -13.96 11.57 7.14
CA THR A 114 -14.79 11.83 5.97
C THR A 114 -14.15 11.24 4.73
N ARG A 115 -14.95 10.91 3.71
CA ARG A 115 -14.42 10.46 2.42
C ARG A 115 -13.93 11.64 1.61
N ALA A 116 -12.71 11.56 1.12
CA ALA A 116 -12.12 12.56 0.22
C ALA A 116 -11.25 11.90 -0.84
N GLU A 117 -11.01 12.65 -1.92
CA GLU A 117 -10.01 12.29 -2.91
C GLU A 117 -8.70 12.97 -2.54
N GLU A 118 -7.62 12.20 -2.50
CA GLU A 118 -6.27 12.70 -2.27
C GLU A 118 -5.37 12.29 -3.43
N VAL A 119 -4.53 13.23 -3.88
CA VAL A 119 -3.50 12.95 -4.87
C VAL A 119 -2.23 12.55 -4.15
N ILE A 120 -1.75 11.34 -4.42
CA ILE A 120 -0.54 10.79 -3.81
C ILE A 120 0.51 10.64 -4.89
N THR A 121 1.71 11.14 -4.63
CA THR A 121 2.87 10.96 -5.50
C THR A 121 3.57 9.67 -5.15
N LEU A 122 3.74 8.79 -6.14
CA LEU A 122 4.43 7.51 -6.04
C LEU A 122 5.78 7.60 -6.73
N ASN A 123 6.84 7.35 -5.99
CA ASN A 123 8.19 7.19 -6.55
C ASN A 123 8.44 5.70 -6.75
N ILE A 124 8.38 5.24 -7.99
CA ILE A 124 8.57 3.85 -8.36
C ILE A 124 10.00 3.68 -8.88
N PRO A 125 10.84 2.88 -8.19
CA PRO A 125 12.22 2.67 -8.63
C PRO A 125 12.28 1.84 -9.90
N ALA A 126 13.39 1.96 -10.61
CA ALA A 126 13.68 1.12 -11.78
C ALA A 126 13.80 -0.36 -11.38
N GLY A 127 13.43 -1.25 -12.30
CA GLY A 127 13.57 -2.69 -12.12
C GLY A 127 12.44 -3.37 -11.37
N VAL A 128 11.32 -2.69 -11.09
CA VAL A 128 10.14 -3.32 -10.49
C VAL A 128 9.55 -4.38 -11.42
N GLY A 129 8.97 -5.42 -10.85
CA GLY A 129 8.33 -6.53 -11.59
C GLY A 129 6.82 -6.57 -11.44
N GLU A 130 6.18 -7.37 -12.29
CA GLU A 130 4.75 -7.71 -12.16
C GLU A 130 4.45 -8.27 -10.78
N GLY A 131 3.38 -7.79 -10.16
CA GLY A 131 2.92 -8.25 -8.85
C GLY A 131 3.73 -7.74 -7.66
N MET A 132 4.81 -6.98 -7.85
CA MET A 132 5.53 -6.36 -6.74
C MET A 132 4.64 -5.36 -6.00
N GLN A 133 4.78 -5.32 -4.69
CA GLN A 133 4.01 -4.46 -3.81
C GLN A 133 4.92 -3.44 -3.14
N LEU A 134 4.60 -2.16 -3.33
CA LEU A 134 5.22 -1.05 -2.62
C LEU A 134 4.30 -0.61 -1.48
N SER A 135 4.85 -0.41 -0.29
CA SER A 135 4.10 0.05 0.87
C SER A 135 4.48 1.49 1.22
N MET A 136 3.45 2.34 1.39
CA MET A 136 3.61 3.71 1.87
C MET A 136 2.91 3.86 3.21
N SER A 137 3.69 3.94 4.27
CA SER A 137 3.19 4.04 5.64
C SER A 137 2.34 5.30 5.86
N GLY A 138 1.19 5.11 6.52
CA GLY A 138 0.29 6.19 6.91
C GLY A 138 -0.49 6.84 5.76
N LYS A 139 -0.37 6.33 4.53
CA LYS A 139 -1.07 6.85 3.34
C LYS A 139 -2.38 6.11 3.02
N GLY A 140 -2.75 5.12 3.82
CA GLY A 140 -4.05 4.44 3.75
C GLY A 140 -5.20 5.25 4.33
N ASN A 141 -6.25 4.58 4.75
CA ASN A 141 -7.40 5.22 5.37
C ASN A 141 -7.07 5.76 6.75
N ALA A 142 -7.61 6.94 7.07
CA ALA A 142 -7.52 7.47 8.41
C ALA A 142 -8.30 6.59 9.40
N ALA A 143 -7.77 6.46 10.60
CA ALA A 143 -8.48 5.82 11.70
C ALA A 143 -9.57 6.75 12.24
N ARG A 144 -10.63 6.16 12.75
CA ARG A 144 -11.65 6.91 13.46
C ARG A 144 -11.08 7.53 14.74
N ARG A 145 -11.57 8.72 15.08
CA ARG A 145 -11.26 9.41 16.34
C ARG A 145 -9.76 9.59 16.63
N GLY A 146 -9.01 10.02 15.61
CA GLY A 146 -7.61 10.41 15.78
C GLY A 146 -6.63 9.27 16.02
N GLY A 147 -6.95 8.04 15.59
CA GLY A 147 -6.03 6.89 15.62
C GLY A 147 -4.93 6.97 14.56
N ILE A 148 -4.23 5.87 14.37
CA ILE A 148 -3.14 5.74 13.39
C ILE A 148 -3.74 5.39 12.02
N ASN A 149 -3.31 6.09 10.97
CA ASN A 149 -3.71 5.78 9.61
C ASN A 149 -3.19 4.39 9.19
N GLY A 150 -3.94 3.74 8.29
CA GLY A 150 -3.44 2.55 7.58
C GLY A 150 -2.38 2.89 6.55
N ASP A 151 -1.90 1.88 5.84
CA ASP A 151 -0.89 2.02 4.81
C ASP A 151 -1.51 1.97 3.41
N LEU A 152 -0.85 2.59 2.43
CA LEU A 152 -1.18 2.45 1.03
C LEU A 152 -0.28 1.38 0.42
N LEU A 153 -0.90 0.34 -0.10
CA LEU A 153 -0.25 -0.78 -0.77
C LEU A 153 -0.44 -0.61 -2.28
N VAL A 154 0.65 -0.36 -2.98
CA VAL A 154 0.67 -0.18 -4.43
C VAL A 154 1.14 -1.47 -5.07
N VAL A 155 0.26 -2.10 -5.84
CA VAL A 155 0.58 -3.32 -6.60
C VAL A 155 0.94 -2.92 -8.02
N ILE A 156 2.12 -3.32 -8.46
CA ILE A 156 2.60 -3.05 -9.81
C ILE A 156 2.00 -4.06 -10.78
N GLU A 157 1.40 -3.55 -11.85
CA GLU A 157 0.97 -4.32 -13.02
C GLU A 157 1.80 -3.88 -14.23
N GLU A 158 2.36 -4.84 -14.94
CA GLU A 158 3.08 -4.56 -16.17
C GLU A 158 2.11 -4.41 -17.36
N GLU A 159 2.20 -3.30 -18.08
CA GLU A 159 1.45 -3.12 -19.30
C GLU A 159 2.08 -3.94 -20.42
N ARG A 160 1.26 -4.78 -21.07
CA ARG A 160 1.73 -5.62 -22.17
C ARG A 160 2.26 -4.75 -23.32
N HIS A 161 3.52 -4.95 -23.68
CA HIS A 161 4.11 -4.30 -24.85
C HIS A 161 3.65 -5.02 -26.13
N PRO A 162 3.34 -4.30 -27.23
CA PRO A 162 2.82 -4.93 -28.46
C PRO A 162 3.85 -5.83 -29.15
N GLU A 163 5.14 -5.57 -29.01
CA GLU A 163 6.20 -6.26 -29.75
C GLU A 163 7.21 -6.97 -28.85
N LEU A 164 7.45 -6.49 -27.63
CA LEU A 164 8.45 -7.01 -26.72
C LEU A 164 7.83 -7.88 -25.64
N ILE A 165 8.48 -8.97 -25.32
CA ILE A 165 8.12 -9.86 -24.21
C ILE A 165 9.23 -9.76 -23.17
N ARG A 166 8.85 -9.48 -21.92
CA ARG A 166 9.80 -9.45 -20.82
C ARG A 166 10.03 -10.85 -20.28
N ASP A 167 11.29 -11.20 -20.11
CA ASP A 167 11.75 -12.40 -19.42
C ASP A 167 12.72 -11.97 -18.32
N GLU A 168 12.21 -11.77 -17.11
CA GLU A 168 12.92 -11.21 -15.96
C GLU A 168 13.62 -9.88 -16.24
N ASN A 169 14.91 -9.90 -16.51
CA ASN A 169 15.74 -8.72 -16.81
C ASN A 169 16.08 -8.60 -18.30
N ASP A 170 15.62 -9.54 -19.11
CA ASP A 170 15.84 -9.55 -20.55
C ASP A 170 14.53 -9.22 -21.29
N LEU A 171 14.65 -8.71 -22.52
CA LEU A 171 13.54 -8.50 -23.43
C LEU A 171 13.71 -9.37 -24.64
N VAL A 172 12.66 -10.07 -25.02
CA VAL A 172 12.61 -10.95 -26.16
C VAL A 172 11.76 -10.34 -27.28
N TYR A 173 12.33 -10.30 -28.49
CA TYR A 173 11.65 -9.89 -29.70
C TYR A 173 11.76 -10.98 -30.75
N ASN A 174 10.63 -11.38 -31.34
CA ASN A 174 10.60 -12.33 -32.43
C ASN A 174 10.74 -11.60 -33.78
N LEU A 175 11.93 -11.62 -34.34
CA LEU A 175 12.21 -11.01 -35.63
C LEU A 175 11.87 -11.97 -36.77
N LEU A 176 10.96 -11.56 -37.63
CA LEU A 176 10.63 -12.29 -38.86
C LEU A 176 11.43 -11.72 -40.01
N LEU A 177 12.26 -12.55 -40.63
CA LEU A 177 13.04 -12.22 -41.82
C LEU A 177 12.39 -12.82 -43.09
N THR A 178 12.50 -12.09 -44.17
CA THR A 178 12.19 -12.71 -45.49
C THR A 178 13.35 -13.61 -45.91
N ILE A 179 13.07 -14.56 -46.82
CA ILE A 179 14.09 -15.48 -47.34
C ILE A 179 15.29 -14.74 -47.93
N PRO A 180 15.10 -13.71 -48.79
CA PRO A 180 16.23 -12.93 -49.30
C PRO A 180 17.09 -12.26 -48.21
N GLN A 181 16.44 -11.69 -47.17
CA GLN A 181 17.17 -11.06 -46.05
C GLN A 181 17.99 -12.09 -45.28
N ALA A 182 17.48 -13.27 -45.03
CA ALA A 182 18.21 -14.33 -44.35
C ALA A 182 19.34 -14.92 -45.18
N ALA A 183 19.14 -15.05 -46.49
CA ALA A 183 20.11 -15.65 -47.42
C ALA A 183 21.27 -14.67 -47.75
N LEU A 184 20.98 -13.43 -48.09
CA LEU A 184 21.94 -12.44 -48.53
C LEU A 184 22.46 -11.56 -47.42
N GLY A 185 21.83 -11.57 -46.28
CA GLY A 185 22.09 -10.62 -45.19
C GLY A 185 21.40 -9.27 -45.44
N ASP A 186 21.10 -8.58 -44.37
CA ASP A 186 20.43 -7.28 -44.38
C ASP A 186 20.73 -6.51 -43.10
N SER A 187 20.27 -5.27 -43.03
CA SER A 187 20.25 -4.46 -41.82
C SER A 187 18.81 -4.12 -41.48
N VAL A 188 18.30 -4.72 -40.40
CA VAL A 188 16.92 -4.59 -39.96
C VAL A 188 16.81 -3.76 -38.69
N GLU A 189 15.70 -3.06 -38.53
CA GLU A 189 15.40 -2.33 -37.30
C GLU A 189 14.56 -3.17 -36.35
N VAL A 190 15.01 -3.28 -35.12
CA VAL A 190 14.32 -3.97 -34.03
C VAL A 190 13.92 -3.02 -32.93
N PRO A 191 12.75 -3.20 -32.30
CA PRO A 191 12.33 -2.35 -31.19
C PRO A 191 13.16 -2.65 -29.94
N THR A 192 13.39 -1.64 -29.15
CA THR A 192 13.99 -1.70 -27.80
C THR A 192 13.18 -0.82 -26.85
N VAL A 193 13.48 -0.84 -25.55
CA VAL A 193 12.84 0.05 -24.57
C VAL A 193 13.05 1.53 -24.93
N ASP A 194 14.22 1.88 -25.47
CA ASP A 194 14.61 3.27 -25.78
C ASP A 194 14.27 3.71 -27.20
N GLY A 195 13.71 2.84 -28.02
CA GLY A 195 13.41 3.12 -29.42
C GLY A 195 13.76 1.97 -30.33
N ARG A 196 14.26 2.25 -31.53
CA ARG A 196 14.65 1.25 -32.51
C ARG A 196 16.16 1.24 -32.74
N VAL A 197 16.71 0.04 -32.92
CA VAL A 197 18.13 -0.19 -33.14
C VAL A 197 18.30 -1.02 -34.42
N LYS A 198 19.28 -0.63 -35.26
CA LYS A 198 19.64 -1.41 -36.45
C LYS A 198 20.51 -2.59 -36.04
N VAL A 199 20.11 -3.76 -36.49
CA VAL A 199 20.84 -5.02 -36.31
C VAL A 199 21.24 -5.57 -37.67
N LYS A 200 22.51 -5.90 -37.80
CA LYS A 200 23.04 -6.53 -39.02
C LYS A 200 22.76 -8.01 -38.99
N ILE A 201 22.10 -8.51 -40.02
CA ILE A 201 21.86 -9.93 -40.24
C ILE A 201 22.92 -10.47 -41.18
N GLU A 202 23.61 -11.50 -40.77
CA GLU A 202 24.64 -12.13 -41.57
C GLU A 202 24.03 -13.01 -42.67
N PRO A 203 24.66 -13.08 -43.87
CA PRO A 203 24.21 -14.00 -44.93
C PRO A 203 24.17 -15.45 -44.42
N GLY A 204 23.12 -16.19 -44.79
CA GLY A 204 22.95 -17.58 -44.42
C GLY A 204 22.43 -17.79 -42.98
N THR A 205 21.84 -16.74 -42.39
CA THR A 205 21.20 -16.85 -41.05
C THR A 205 20.08 -17.88 -41.05
N GLN A 206 20.17 -18.87 -40.16
CA GLN A 206 19.21 -19.98 -40.03
C GLN A 206 18.03 -19.57 -39.12
N PRO A 207 16.85 -20.19 -39.33
CA PRO A 207 15.73 -20.05 -38.41
C PRO A 207 16.10 -20.45 -36.98
N GLY A 208 15.59 -19.72 -35.99
CA GLY A 208 15.83 -19.98 -34.58
C GLY A 208 17.17 -19.46 -34.06
N LYS A 209 17.97 -18.74 -34.87
CA LYS A 209 19.20 -18.08 -34.41
C LYS A 209 18.84 -16.98 -33.42
N VAL A 210 19.46 -16.99 -32.25
CA VAL A 210 19.29 -15.94 -31.23
C VAL A 210 20.42 -14.93 -31.35
N LEU A 211 20.05 -13.65 -31.46
CA LEU A 211 20.98 -12.52 -31.45
C LEU A 211 20.81 -11.76 -30.15
N ARG A 212 21.89 -11.45 -29.46
CA ARG A 212 21.86 -10.73 -28.18
C ARG A 212 22.35 -9.29 -28.35
N LEU A 213 21.46 -8.35 -28.02
CA LEU A 213 21.80 -6.94 -27.91
C LEU A 213 22.13 -6.62 -26.46
N ARG A 214 23.37 -6.31 -26.15
CA ARG A 214 23.80 -6.00 -24.79
C ARG A 214 23.28 -4.63 -24.34
N ASN A 215 22.87 -4.54 -23.06
CA ASN A 215 22.36 -3.31 -22.43
C ASN A 215 21.12 -2.72 -23.11
N LYS A 216 20.24 -3.58 -23.63
CA LYS A 216 18.98 -3.21 -24.29
C LYS A 216 17.76 -3.97 -23.72
N GLY A 217 17.95 -4.69 -22.62
CA GLY A 217 16.90 -5.36 -21.83
C GLY A 217 16.54 -4.60 -20.58
#